data_86444dfe522a80b11db966508fdbc103
#
_entry.id   86444dfe522a80b11db966508fdbc103
#
_cell.length_a   1.000
_cell.length_b   1.000
_cell.length_c   1.000
_cell.angle_alpha   90.00
_cell.angle_beta   90.00
_cell.angle_gamma   90.00
#
_symmetry.space_group_name_H-M   'P 1'
#
loop_
_entity.id
_entity.type
_entity.pdbx_description
1 polymer ?
#
loop_
_entity_poly.entity_id
_entity_poly.type
_entity_poly.pdbx_seq_one_letter_code
_entity_poly.pdbx_strand_id
1 'polypeptide(L)'
;MTNPIINNVKDELTKNNILRIGINASNFLLVSSIDIEGVPFGIAPDLGRMFAEEIDAAPKFIVFETPGKLADAGLEGAWDIAFVGNEPQRAKDIAFSAPYLEIPVTFLVRENSPINSLSDIDQVGNRISVMGRSAYDLYLTATIKNATIIRAQSIDESFEQFVSDELEVLGGLKPRLAS
;
A
#
# COMPACT_ATOMS: atom_id res chain seq x y z
N MET A 1 14.53 24.93 23.66
CA MET A 1 14.82 23.70 24.43
C MET A 1 14.31 22.56 23.59
N THR A 2 15.17 21.72 23.08
CA THR A 2 14.80 20.53 22.27
C THR A 2 14.11 19.51 23.18
N ASN A 3 13.00 18.97 22.71
CA ASN A 3 12.24 17.95 23.43
C ASN A 3 13.10 16.66 23.47
N PRO A 4 13.42 16.09 24.66
CA PRO A 4 14.27 14.89 24.76
C PRO A 4 13.68 13.68 24.01
N ILE A 5 12.35 13.59 23.85
CA ILE A 5 11.71 12.52 23.07
C ILE A 5 12.09 12.65 21.59
N ILE A 6 12.06 13.87 21.05
CA ILE A 6 12.41 14.14 19.64
C ILE A 6 13.86 13.75 19.35
N ASN A 7 14.79 14.08 20.26
CA ASN A 7 16.19 13.71 20.10
C ASN A 7 16.38 12.19 20.08
N ASN A 8 15.73 11.45 21.00
CA ASN A 8 15.79 9.99 21.00
C ASN A 8 15.25 9.39 19.70
N VAL A 9 14.10 9.88 19.21
CA VAL A 9 13.52 9.43 17.94
C VAL A 9 14.46 9.69 16.77
N LYS A 10 15.09 10.88 16.74
CA LYS A 10 16.09 11.22 15.71
C LYS A 10 17.27 10.25 15.74
N ASP A 11 17.86 10.01 16.90
CA ASP A 11 19.03 9.14 17.05
C ASP A 11 18.74 7.69 16.68
N GLU A 12 17.52 7.20 16.95
CA GLU A 12 17.09 5.85 16.60
C GLU A 12 16.78 5.68 15.10
N LEU A 13 16.15 6.70 14.48
CA LEU A 13 15.64 6.59 13.11
C LEU A 13 16.59 7.10 12.03
N THR A 14 17.63 7.88 12.39
CA THR A 14 18.47 8.51 11.36
C THR A 14 19.91 8.01 11.38
N LYS A 15 20.51 7.99 10.18
CA LYS A 15 21.97 7.83 10.02
C LYS A 15 22.52 9.10 9.38
N ASN A 16 23.52 9.72 10.02
CA ASN A 16 24.13 10.97 9.54
C ASN A 16 23.11 12.09 9.30
N ASN A 17 22.13 12.21 10.19
CA ASN A 17 21.04 13.19 10.09
C ASN A 17 20.16 13.02 8.83
N ILE A 18 20.11 11.85 8.23
CA ILE A 18 19.27 11.53 7.06
C ILE A 18 18.19 10.55 7.50
N LEU A 19 16.92 10.91 7.26
CA LEU A 19 15.77 10.03 7.41
C LEU A 19 15.41 9.43 6.04
N ARG A 20 15.56 8.11 5.88
CA ARG A 20 15.19 7.40 4.66
C ARG A 20 13.71 7.06 4.70
N ILE A 21 12.96 7.54 3.71
CA ILE A 21 11.50 7.47 3.67
C ILE A 21 11.06 6.61 2.50
N GLY A 22 10.50 5.44 2.77
CA GLY A 22 9.95 4.52 1.77
C GLY A 22 8.59 5.00 1.24
N ILE A 23 8.46 5.13 -0.08
CA ILE A 23 7.26 5.60 -0.77
C ILE A 23 6.77 4.53 -1.76
N ASN A 24 5.49 4.19 -1.66
CA ASN A 24 4.82 3.31 -2.62
C ASN A 24 4.20 4.14 -3.75
N ALA A 25 4.82 4.15 -4.93
CA ALA A 25 4.37 4.91 -6.10
C ALA A 25 3.02 4.42 -6.68
N SER A 26 2.65 3.16 -6.45
CA SER A 26 1.38 2.63 -6.95
C SER A 26 0.14 3.16 -6.20
N ASN A 27 0.32 3.82 -5.06
CA ASN A 27 -0.80 4.39 -4.33
C ASN A 27 -1.11 5.82 -4.80
N PHE A 28 -1.89 5.93 -5.87
CA PHE A 28 -2.29 7.18 -6.50
C PHE A 28 -3.05 8.16 -5.57
N LEU A 29 -3.61 7.68 -4.45
CA LEU A 29 -4.27 8.54 -3.44
C LEU A 29 -3.26 9.26 -2.56
N LEU A 30 -2.09 8.68 -2.37
CA LEU A 30 -1.07 9.18 -1.46
C LEU A 30 0.14 9.76 -2.19
N VAL A 31 0.35 9.37 -3.45
CA VAL A 31 1.42 9.85 -4.34
C VAL A 31 0.79 10.37 -5.61
N SER A 32 0.76 11.69 -5.76
CA SER A 32 0.11 12.35 -6.90
C SER A 32 1.01 12.40 -8.15
N SER A 33 2.31 12.49 -7.95
CA SER A 33 3.31 12.52 -9.04
C SER A 33 4.71 12.22 -8.54
N ILE A 34 5.58 11.90 -9.47
CA ILE A 34 7.04 11.82 -9.28
C ILE A 34 7.65 12.66 -10.40
N ASP A 35 8.53 13.57 -10.06
CA ASP A 35 9.16 14.43 -11.05
C ASP A 35 10.28 13.73 -11.82
N ILE A 36 10.92 14.46 -12.77
CA ILE A 36 11.99 13.94 -13.60
C ILE A 36 13.26 13.59 -12.81
N GLU A 37 13.43 14.15 -11.62
CA GLU A 37 14.54 13.88 -10.71
C GLU A 37 14.24 12.72 -9.77
N GLY A 38 13.03 12.15 -9.85
CA GLY A 38 12.56 11.04 -9.01
C GLY A 38 12.01 11.48 -7.65
N VAL A 39 11.73 12.78 -7.47
CA VAL A 39 11.18 13.30 -6.21
C VAL A 39 9.66 13.07 -6.17
N PRO A 40 9.13 12.40 -5.15
CA PRO A 40 7.70 12.14 -5.03
C PRO A 40 6.97 13.34 -4.42
N PHE A 41 5.71 13.54 -4.86
CA PHE A 41 4.76 14.54 -4.37
C PHE A 41 3.45 13.87 -3.96
N GLY A 42 2.74 14.46 -3.00
CA GLY A 42 1.46 14.00 -2.50
C GLY A 42 1.45 13.83 -0.98
N ILE A 43 0.37 13.27 -0.46
CA ILE A 43 0.12 13.19 1.00
C ILE A 43 1.25 12.43 1.72
N ALA A 44 1.65 11.26 1.24
CA ALA A 44 2.68 10.47 1.90
C ALA A 44 4.07 11.15 1.87
N PRO A 45 4.57 11.67 0.73
CA PRO A 45 5.80 12.45 0.73
C PRO A 45 5.76 13.70 1.60
N ASP A 46 4.63 14.42 1.64
CA ASP A 46 4.50 15.63 2.45
C ASP A 46 4.52 15.32 3.95
N LEU A 47 3.82 14.29 4.39
CA LEU A 47 3.91 13.79 5.77
C LEU A 47 5.34 13.36 6.11
N GLY A 48 6.04 12.72 5.20
CA GLY A 48 7.43 12.33 5.39
C GLY A 48 8.35 13.53 5.56
N ARG A 49 8.16 14.61 4.76
CA ARG A 49 8.90 15.89 4.92
C ARG A 49 8.62 16.54 6.27
N MET A 50 7.34 16.63 6.64
CA MET A 50 6.94 17.21 7.92
C MET A 50 7.52 16.44 9.11
N PHE A 51 7.53 15.11 9.05
CA PHE A 51 8.13 14.29 10.10
C PHE A 51 9.64 14.48 10.18
N ALA A 52 10.34 14.54 9.03
CA ALA A 52 11.76 14.81 8.99
C ALA A 52 12.11 16.20 9.58
N GLU A 53 11.30 17.21 9.25
CA GLU A 53 11.45 18.58 9.81
C GLU A 53 11.24 18.58 11.33
N GLU A 54 10.21 17.88 11.84
CA GLU A 54 9.92 17.81 13.28
C GLU A 54 11.09 17.22 14.09
N ILE A 55 11.81 16.21 13.53
CA ILE A 55 12.97 15.61 14.17
C ILE A 55 14.30 16.26 13.74
N ASP A 56 14.29 17.38 13.01
CA ASP A 56 15.48 18.08 12.52
C ASP A 56 16.41 17.16 11.72
N ALA A 57 15.86 16.38 10.76
CA ALA A 57 16.58 15.48 9.88
C ALA A 57 16.36 15.85 8.41
N ALA A 58 17.31 15.49 7.54
CA ALA A 58 17.16 15.65 6.10
C ALA A 58 16.37 14.48 5.51
N PRO A 59 15.23 14.71 4.81
CA PRO A 59 14.48 13.64 4.17
C PRO A 59 15.18 13.09 2.94
N LYS A 60 15.23 11.76 2.80
CA LYS A 60 15.66 11.06 1.60
C LYS A 60 14.59 10.06 1.17
N PHE A 61 13.91 10.34 0.07
CA PHE A 61 12.88 9.45 -0.47
C PHE A 61 13.49 8.26 -1.20
N ILE A 62 12.92 7.08 -0.98
CA ILE A 62 13.21 5.84 -1.69
C ILE A 62 11.89 5.33 -2.26
N VAL A 63 11.75 5.44 -3.57
CA VAL A 63 10.50 5.15 -4.26
C VAL A 63 10.47 3.69 -4.70
N PHE A 64 9.38 3.01 -4.41
CA PHE A 64 9.10 1.63 -4.80
C PHE A 64 7.86 1.58 -5.68
N GLU A 65 7.91 0.77 -6.73
CA GLU A 65 6.81 0.62 -7.69
C GLU A 65 5.58 -0.05 -7.07
N THR A 66 5.78 -0.91 -6.07
CA THR A 66 4.70 -1.68 -5.46
C THR A 66 4.84 -1.76 -3.93
N PRO A 67 3.72 -1.94 -3.19
CA PRO A 67 3.75 -2.07 -1.74
C PRO A 67 4.49 -3.33 -1.27
N GLY A 68 4.54 -4.37 -2.10
CA GLY A 68 5.31 -5.57 -1.82
C GLY A 68 6.82 -5.32 -1.84
N LYS A 69 7.33 -4.65 -2.90
CA LYS A 69 8.76 -4.27 -2.99
C LYS A 69 9.17 -3.35 -1.85
N LEU A 70 8.29 -2.40 -1.47
CA LEU A 70 8.54 -1.52 -0.34
C LEU A 70 8.67 -2.30 0.97
N ALA A 71 7.76 -3.24 1.23
CA ALA A 71 7.78 -4.04 2.46
C ALA A 71 9.05 -4.92 2.54
N ASP A 72 9.42 -5.60 1.45
CA ASP A 72 10.65 -6.42 1.39
C ASP A 72 11.90 -5.60 1.66
N ALA A 73 12.01 -4.44 1.02
CA ALA A 73 13.16 -3.55 1.21
C ALA A 73 13.30 -3.05 2.67
N GLY A 74 12.19 -2.98 3.41
CA GLY A 74 12.22 -2.67 4.84
C GLY A 74 12.90 -3.75 5.67
N LEU A 75 12.69 -5.02 5.34
CA LEU A 75 13.36 -6.15 6.00
C LEU A 75 14.88 -6.13 5.77
N GLU A 76 15.31 -5.55 4.67
CA GLU A 76 16.72 -5.35 4.32
C GLU A 76 17.30 -4.04 4.88
N GLY A 77 16.50 -3.26 5.62
CA GLY A 77 16.89 -1.98 6.20
C GLY A 77 17.09 -0.87 5.17
N ALA A 78 16.37 -0.89 4.06
CA ALA A 78 16.49 0.12 3.01
C ALA A 78 15.91 1.47 3.40
N TRP A 79 14.93 1.52 4.29
CA TRP A 79 14.28 2.74 4.79
C TRP A 79 14.15 2.72 6.32
N ASP A 80 13.92 3.89 6.90
CA ASP A 80 13.76 4.07 8.35
C ASP A 80 12.28 4.22 8.71
N ILE A 81 11.52 4.93 7.87
CA ILE A 81 10.04 4.99 7.93
C ILE A 81 9.46 4.75 6.54
N ALA A 82 8.21 4.29 6.48
CA ALA A 82 7.52 4.09 5.21
C ALA A 82 6.01 4.26 5.34
N PHE A 83 5.35 4.55 4.21
CA PHE A 83 3.89 4.67 4.10
C PHE A 83 3.32 3.46 3.37
N VAL A 84 2.83 2.49 4.15
CA VAL A 84 2.33 1.22 3.63
C VAL A 84 1.10 0.77 4.42
N GLY A 85 0.22 0.00 3.78
CA GLY A 85 -0.97 -0.53 4.45
C GLY A 85 -0.60 -1.46 5.60
N ASN A 86 -1.17 -1.19 6.78
CA ASN A 86 -1.06 -2.06 7.93
C ASN A 86 -1.94 -3.30 7.70
N GLU A 87 -1.32 -4.47 7.76
CA GLU A 87 -2.02 -5.76 7.73
C GLU A 87 -1.21 -6.81 8.53
N PRO A 88 -1.86 -7.90 8.99
CA PRO A 88 -1.26 -8.80 9.98
C PRO A 88 0.05 -9.48 9.54
N GLN A 89 0.25 -9.70 8.23
CA GLN A 89 1.48 -10.34 7.76
C GLN A 89 2.66 -9.38 7.86
N ARG A 90 2.48 -8.12 7.46
CA ARG A 90 3.52 -7.09 7.57
C ARG A 90 3.81 -6.69 9.01
N ALA A 91 2.77 -6.69 9.87
CA ALA A 91 2.91 -6.34 11.27
C ALA A 91 3.75 -7.33 12.09
N LYS A 92 4.16 -8.47 11.52
CA LYS A 92 5.12 -9.39 12.14
C LYS A 92 6.54 -8.83 12.17
N ASP A 93 6.88 -8.03 11.16
CA ASP A 93 8.24 -7.60 10.90
C ASP A 93 8.38 -6.07 10.86
N ILE A 94 7.28 -5.35 10.66
CA ILE A 94 7.22 -3.89 10.58
C ILE A 94 6.39 -3.35 11.74
N ALA A 95 6.96 -2.44 12.53
CA ALA A 95 6.23 -1.71 13.56
C ALA A 95 5.35 -0.63 12.91
N PHE A 96 4.07 -0.57 13.29
CA PHE A 96 3.12 0.40 12.78
C PHE A 96 2.73 1.42 13.86
N SER A 97 2.60 2.68 13.46
CA SER A 97 1.93 3.71 14.25
C SER A 97 0.40 3.52 14.22
N ALA A 98 -0.34 4.37 14.95
CA ALA A 98 -1.76 4.54 14.69
C ALA A 98 -1.99 4.96 13.23
N PRO A 99 -3.09 4.51 12.59
CA PRO A 99 -3.38 4.86 11.20
C PRO A 99 -3.64 6.37 11.08
N TYR A 100 -2.99 7.01 10.12
CA TYR A 100 -3.25 8.41 9.77
C TYR A 100 -4.34 8.55 8.70
N LEU A 101 -4.64 7.46 7.99
CA LEU A 101 -5.67 7.40 6.96
C LEU A 101 -6.18 5.97 6.82
N GLU A 102 -7.49 5.83 6.60
CA GLU A 102 -8.13 4.58 6.23
C GLU A 102 -8.67 4.69 4.80
N ILE A 103 -8.30 3.74 3.95
CA ILE A 103 -8.76 3.68 2.55
C ILE A 103 -9.66 2.45 2.42
N PRO A 104 -10.96 2.63 2.14
CA PRO A 104 -11.87 1.51 2.02
C PRO A 104 -11.53 0.65 0.79
N VAL A 105 -11.59 -0.66 0.98
CA VAL A 105 -11.49 -1.67 -0.07
C VAL A 105 -12.90 -2.13 -0.45
N THR A 106 -13.12 -2.44 -1.72
CA THR A 106 -14.38 -2.95 -2.23
C THR A 106 -14.16 -3.92 -3.38
N PHE A 107 -15.25 -4.47 -3.88
CA PHE A 107 -15.27 -5.34 -5.05
C PHE A 107 -16.12 -4.75 -6.15
N LEU A 108 -15.67 -4.92 -7.39
CA LEU A 108 -16.41 -4.65 -8.59
C LEU A 108 -16.82 -5.97 -9.21
N VAL A 109 -18.07 -6.09 -9.61
CA VAL A 109 -18.65 -7.21 -10.37
C VAL A 109 -19.36 -6.68 -11.59
N ARG A 110 -19.64 -7.55 -12.58
CA ARG A 110 -20.39 -7.15 -13.77
C ARG A 110 -21.85 -6.86 -13.41
N GLU A 111 -22.52 -6.00 -14.16
CA GLU A 111 -23.90 -5.56 -13.92
C GLU A 111 -24.89 -6.74 -13.78
N ASN A 112 -24.72 -7.80 -14.58
CA ASN A 112 -25.58 -8.98 -14.55
C ASN A 112 -24.99 -10.16 -13.74
N SER A 113 -24.04 -9.87 -12.85
CA SER A 113 -23.44 -10.89 -11.99
C SER A 113 -24.45 -11.43 -10.98
N PRO A 114 -24.45 -12.74 -10.69
CA PRO A 114 -25.22 -13.31 -9.59
C PRO A 114 -24.65 -12.93 -8.21
N ILE A 115 -23.47 -12.33 -8.15
CA ILE A 115 -22.81 -11.90 -6.92
C ILE A 115 -23.44 -10.58 -6.45
N ASN A 116 -24.18 -10.63 -5.33
CA ASN A 116 -24.89 -9.47 -4.79
C ASN A 116 -24.40 -9.08 -3.38
N SER A 117 -23.57 -9.90 -2.76
CA SER A 117 -23.07 -9.70 -1.40
C SER A 117 -21.63 -10.21 -1.24
N LEU A 118 -20.99 -9.81 -0.15
CA LEU A 118 -19.64 -10.29 0.17
C LEU A 118 -19.59 -11.82 0.38
N SER A 119 -20.67 -12.43 0.85
CA SER A 119 -20.76 -13.88 1.03
C SER A 119 -20.80 -14.65 -0.30
N ASP A 120 -21.21 -14.00 -1.39
CA ASP A 120 -21.28 -14.63 -2.71
C ASP A 120 -19.91 -14.63 -3.42
N ILE A 121 -18.96 -13.84 -2.93
CA ILE A 121 -17.63 -13.72 -3.53
C ILE A 121 -16.80 -14.99 -3.29
N ASP A 122 -16.77 -15.52 -2.07
CA ASP A 122 -15.98 -16.70 -1.72
C ASP A 122 -16.70 -17.99 -2.07
N GLN A 123 -16.99 -18.21 -3.35
CA GLN A 123 -17.63 -19.43 -3.87
C GLN A 123 -16.70 -20.14 -4.84
N VAL A 124 -16.84 -21.46 -4.91
CA VAL A 124 -16.13 -22.30 -5.89
C VAL A 124 -16.51 -21.85 -7.31
N GLY A 125 -15.50 -21.59 -8.12
CA GLY A 125 -15.66 -21.12 -9.50
C GLY A 125 -15.50 -19.60 -9.65
N ASN A 126 -15.60 -18.81 -8.58
CA ASN A 126 -15.29 -17.39 -8.65
C ASN A 126 -13.78 -17.14 -8.72
N ARG A 127 -13.38 -16.21 -9.59
CA ARG A 127 -12.00 -15.75 -9.75
C ARG A 127 -11.95 -14.27 -9.40
N ILE A 128 -11.07 -13.92 -8.46
CA ILE A 128 -10.93 -12.57 -7.91
C ILE A 128 -9.62 -11.98 -8.41
N SER A 129 -9.67 -11.01 -9.33
CA SER A 129 -8.49 -10.27 -9.73
C SER A 129 -8.10 -9.24 -8.68
N VAL A 130 -6.82 -9.16 -8.35
CA VAL A 130 -6.27 -8.19 -7.40
C VAL A 130 -4.85 -7.81 -7.81
N MET A 131 -4.40 -6.61 -7.42
CA MET A 131 -2.97 -6.30 -7.45
C MET A 131 -2.24 -7.16 -6.42
N GLY A 132 -1.31 -7.97 -6.88
CA GLY A 132 -0.54 -8.89 -6.04
C GLY A 132 0.24 -8.15 -4.96
N ARG A 133 0.28 -8.74 -3.76
CA ARG A 133 0.98 -8.22 -2.58
C ARG A 133 0.51 -6.84 -2.11
N SER A 134 -0.67 -6.39 -2.54
CA SER A 134 -1.38 -5.29 -1.92
C SER A 134 -1.90 -5.69 -0.52
N ALA A 135 -2.27 -4.73 0.32
CA ALA A 135 -2.83 -5.06 1.64
C ALA A 135 -4.14 -5.85 1.51
N TYR A 136 -4.95 -5.58 0.49
CA TYR A 136 -6.18 -6.33 0.25
C TYR A 136 -5.92 -7.72 -0.34
N ASP A 137 -4.88 -7.95 -1.17
CA ASP A 137 -4.48 -9.30 -1.59
C ASP A 137 -4.05 -10.14 -0.37
N LEU A 138 -3.22 -9.59 0.51
CA LEU A 138 -2.77 -10.29 1.72
C LEU A 138 -3.94 -10.64 2.65
N TYR A 139 -4.89 -9.72 2.81
CA TYR A 139 -6.12 -9.97 3.56
C TYR A 139 -6.97 -11.08 2.92
N LEU A 140 -7.21 -11.00 1.61
CA LEU A 140 -7.97 -12.00 0.87
C LEU A 140 -7.29 -13.37 0.90
N THR A 141 -5.96 -13.42 0.77
CA THR A 141 -5.18 -14.65 0.89
C THR A 141 -5.39 -15.36 2.24
N ALA A 142 -5.56 -14.59 3.30
CA ALA A 142 -5.80 -15.13 4.63
C ALA A 142 -7.27 -15.53 4.88
N THR A 143 -8.23 -14.99 4.14
CA THR A 143 -9.67 -15.11 4.42
C THR A 143 -10.45 -15.92 3.41
N ILE A 144 -10.10 -15.85 2.11
CA ILE A 144 -10.75 -16.60 1.03
C ILE A 144 -10.41 -18.09 1.15
N LYS A 145 -11.41 -18.93 0.98
CA LYS A 145 -11.30 -20.39 1.13
C LYS A 145 -11.69 -21.17 -0.13
N ASN A 146 -12.63 -20.66 -0.91
CA ASN A 146 -13.26 -21.36 -2.02
C ASN A 146 -12.98 -20.71 -3.37
N ALA A 147 -12.97 -19.38 -3.44
CA ALA A 147 -12.67 -18.64 -4.66
C ALA A 147 -11.18 -18.66 -4.98
N THR A 148 -10.85 -18.44 -6.25
CA THR A 148 -9.47 -18.37 -6.73
C THR A 148 -9.01 -16.92 -6.83
N ILE A 149 -7.87 -16.58 -6.21
CA ILE A 149 -7.27 -15.24 -6.31
C ILE A 149 -6.31 -15.22 -7.50
N ILE A 150 -6.57 -14.33 -8.46
CA ILE A 150 -5.73 -14.04 -9.63
C ILE A 150 -4.96 -12.75 -9.36
N ARG A 151 -3.62 -12.82 -9.41
CA ARG A 151 -2.74 -11.72 -9.04
C ARG A 151 -2.15 -11.05 -10.25
N ALA A 152 -2.38 -9.76 -10.37
CA ALA A 152 -1.76 -8.87 -11.34
C ALA A 152 -0.52 -8.17 -10.75
N GLN A 153 0.35 -7.64 -11.61
CA GLN A 153 1.54 -6.90 -11.19
C GLN A 153 1.23 -5.44 -10.84
N SER A 154 0.11 -4.91 -11.37
CA SER A 154 -0.33 -3.54 -11.12
C SER A 154 -1.85 -3.46 -10.91
N ILE A 155 -2.34 -2.29 -10.47
CA ILE A 155 -3.77 -2.01 -10.34
C ILE A 155 -4.42 -2.03 -11.73
N ASP A 156 -3.78 -1.44 -12.72
CA ASP A 156 -4.33 -1.37 -14.09
C ASP A 156 -4.39 -2.77 -14.73
N GLU A 157 -3.33 -3.57 -14.59
CA GLU A 157 -3.34 -4.96 -15.05
C GLU A 157 -4.42 -5.81 -14.36
N SER A 158 -4.71 -5.57 -13.07
CA SER A 158 -5.80 -6.29 -12.40
C SER A 158 -7.17 -5.98 -13.01
N PHE A 159 -7.38 -4.75 -13.45
CA PHE A 159 -8.59 -4.35 -14.17
C PHE A 159 -8.61 -4.95 -15.58
N GLU A 160 -7.51 -4.90 -16.31
CA GLU A 160 -7.38 -5.51 -17.65
C GLU A 160 -7.67 -7.00 -17.61
N GLN A 161 -7.11 -7.75 -16.66
CA GLN A 161 -7.42 -9.18 -16.46
C GLN A 161 -8.89 -9.42 -16.12
N PHE A 162 -9.48 -8.59 -15.25
CA PHE A 162 -10.93 -8.69 -14.94
C PHE A 162 -11.79 -8.56 -16.19
N VAL A 163 -11.40 -7.68 -17.12
CA VAL A 163 -12.14 -7.44 -18.35
C VAL A 163 -11.86 -8.52 -19.40
N SER A 164 -10.58 -8.77 -19.72
CA SER A 164 -10.13 -9.64 -20.82
C SER A 164 -10.40 -11.11 -20.56
N ASP A 165 -10.19 -11.56 -19.35
CA ASP A 165 -10.32 -12.96 -18.96
C ASP A 165 -11.72 -13.29 -18.42
N GLU A 166 -12.62 -12.30 -18.49
CA GLU A 166 -14.00 -12.39 -18.02
C GLU A 166 -14.09 -12.90 -16.57
N LEU A 167 -13.21 -12.36 -15.69
CA LEU A 167 -13.20 -12.76 -14.29
C LEU A 167 -14.47 -12.29 -13.57
N GLU A 168 -14.88 -12.99 -12.52
CA GLU A 168 -16.14 -12.76 -11.81
C GLU A 168 -16.06 -11.53 -10.91
N VAL A 169 -14.87 -11.25 -10.32
CA VAL A 169 -14.70 -10.22 -9.30
C VAL A 169 -13.37 -9.48 -9.51
N LEU A 170 -13.38 -8.17 -9.30
CA LEU A 170 -12.19 -7.33 -9.15
C LEU A 170 -12.16 -6.74 -7.75
N GLY A 171 -11.12 -7.03 -6.97
CA GLY A 171 -10.89 -6.43 -5.66
C GLY A 171 -9.92 -5.26 -5.74
N GLY A 172 -10.23 -4.16 -5.04
CA GLY A 172 -9.37 -2.98 -5.05
C GLY A 172 -9.81 -1.86 -4.12
N LEU A 173 -9.06 -0.76 -4.14
CA LEU A 173 -9.40 0.43 -3.38
C LEU A 173 -10.68 1.05 -3.93
N LYS A 174 -11.66 1.30 -3.04
CA LYS A 174 -12.97 1.85 -3.44
C LYS A 174 -12.85 3.13 -4.27
N PRO A 175 -11.99 4.11 -3.96
CA PRO A 175 -11.87 5.32 -4.79
C PRO A 175 -11.43 5.03 -6.25
N ARG A 176 -10.66 3.95 -6.48
CA ARG A 176 -10.24 3.57 -7.84
C ARG A 176 -11.33 2.84 -8.60
N LEU A 177 -12.09 1.99 -7.92
CA LEU A 177 -13.15 1.19 -8.55
C LEU A 177 -14.43 1.99 -8.80
N ALA A 178 -14.58 3.15 -8.17
CA ALA A 178 -15.74 4.04 -8.31
C ALA A 178 -15.51 5.24 -9.25
N SER A 179 -14.30 5.34 -9.87
CA SER A 179 -13.92 6.47 -10.74
C SER A 179 -14.27 6.25 -12.23
#